data_1ebf3a906af097192364a94729adc702
#
_entry.id   1ebf3a906af097192364a94729adc702
#
_cell.length_a   1.000
_cell.length_b   1.000
_cell.length_c   1.000
_cell.angle_alpha   90.00
_cell.angle_beta   90.00
_cell.angle_gamma   90.00
#
_symmetry.space_group_name_H-M   'P 1'
#
loop_
_entity.id
_entity.type
_entity.pdbx_description
1 polymer ?
#
loop_
_entity_poly.entity_id
_entity_poly.type
_entity_poly.pdbx_seq_one_letter_code
_entity_poly.pdbx_strand_id
1 'polypeptide(L)'
;MLLKKEIALVGAGRTDTGVHARDYYAHFDSDSPLPDRLVEKLNSFLPKEIAIKQIFPVKNDAHARFDACSRTYQYFIALEKNPFLYEQSYYIHFPLDLSLMNKAGEILLQHTDFQCFSKVNTDVKTYNCQLKEAYWRKEGNLLIFRIADRFLRNMVRAIVGTMIEIGRGRLSLEDLQQILLSKDRSKAGYSVPGHALFLEEIIY
;
A
#
# COMPACT_ATOMS: atom_id res chain seq x y z
N MET A 1 -31.97 -3.21 4.37
CA MET A 1 -31.19 -4.15 3.52
C MET A 1 -31.52 -3.84 2.06
N LEU A 2 -30.58 -3.22 1.31
CA LEU A 2 -30.84 -2.70 -0.05
C LEU A 2 -31.15 -3.80 -1.07
N LEU A 3 -30.45 -4.93 -1.00
CA LEU A 3 -30.61 -6.04 -1.93
C LEU A 3 -31.45 -7.20 -1.39
N LYS A 4 -32.02 -7.07 -0.18
CA LYS A 4 -32.90 -8.04 0.50
C LYS A 4 -32.32 -9.46 0.65
N LYS A 5 -31.04 -9.66 0.37
CA LYS A 5 -30.31 -10.93 0.52
C LYS A 5 -28.88 -10.66 1.01
N GLU A 6 -28.27 -11.65 1.60
CA GLU A 6 -26.85 -11.65 1.92
C GLU A 6 -26.04 -11.82 0.63
N ILE A 7 -25.02 -11.01 0.45
CA ILE A 7 -24.14 -11.04 -0.72
C ILE A 7 -22.70 -11.16 -0.24
N ALA A 8 -22.00 -12.19 -0.72
CA ALA A 8 -20.58 -12.35 -0.51
C ALA A 8 -19.81 -11.30 -1.29
N LEU A 9 -19.04 -10.45 -0.60
CA LEU A 9 -18.20 -9.42 -1.21
C LEU A 9 -16.74 -9.82 -1.13
N VAL A 10 -16.05 -9.84 -2.27
CA VAL A 10 -14.63 -10.19 -2.36
C VAL A 10 -13.83 -8.97 -2.80
N GLY A 11 -12.99 -8.44 -1.89
CA GLY A 11 -12.14 -7.29 -2.17
C GLY A 11 -10.82 -7.65 -2.85
N ALA A 12 -10.21 -6.66 -3.48
CA ALA A 12 -8.91 -6.78 -4.18
C ALA A 12 -7.74 -7.16 -3.27
N GLY A 13 -7.86 -6.98 -1.97
CA GLY A 13 -6.85 -7.37 -1.00
C GLY A 13 -7.18 -6.88 0.40
N ARG A 14 -6.36 -7.29 1.37
CA ARG A 14 -6.43 -6.75 2.73
C ARG A 14 -5.43 -5.61 2.86
N THR A 15 -5.84 -4.51 3.48
CA THR A 15 -4.96 -3.44 3.93
C THR A 15 -4.76 -3.54 5.44
N ASP A 16 -3.63 -3.05 5.95
CA ASP A 16 -3.43 -2.92 7.39
C ASP A 16 -4.33 -1.81 7.97
N THR A 17 -4.54 -1.83 9.28
CA THR A 17 -5.31 -0.80 9.98
C THR A 17 -4.76 0.59 9.70
N GLY A 18 -5.64 1.52 9.37
CA GLY A 18 -5.33 2.91 9.05
C GLY A 18 -4.82 3.17 7.63
N VAL A 19 -4.57 2.13 6.82
CA VAL A 19 -4.15 2.30 5.42
C VAL A 19 -5.33 2.75 4.58
N HIS A 20 -5.11 3.80 3.79
CA HIS A 20 -6.10 4.35 2.87
C HIS A 20 -6.08 3.65 1.50
N ALA A 21 -7.17 3.76 0.76
CA ALA A 21 -7.24 3.35 -0.63
C ALA A 21 -7.98 4.41 -1.45
N ARG A 22 -7.30 5.00 -2.43
CA ARG A 22 -7.91 5.95 -3.39
C ARG A 22 -8.62 5.24 -4.51
N ASP A 23 -8.10 4.06 -4.87
CA ASP A 23 -8.70 3.17 -5.85
C ASP A 23 -8.73 1.75 -5.31
N TYR A 24 -9.93 1.18 -5.21
CA TYR A 24 -10.13 -0.16 -4.63
C TYR A 24 -11.29 -0.85 -5.31
N TYR A 25 -11.10 -2.11 -5.65
CA TYR A 25 -12.11 -2.93 -6.32
C TYR A 25 -12.59 -4.05 -5.42
N ALA A 26 -13.87 -4.35 -5.55
CA ALA A 26 -14.48 -5.54 -4.97
C ALA A 26 -15.49 -6.09 -5.97
N HIS A 27 -15.65 -7.41 -6.01
CA HIS A 27 -16.68 -8.04 -6.83
C HIS A 27 -17.67 -8.80 -5.99
N PHE A 28 -18.85 -9.00 -6.54
CA PHE A 28 -19.89 -9.85 -6.01
C PHE A 28 -20.75 -10.42 -7.14
N ASP A 29 -21.41 -11.54 -6.89
CA ASP A 29 -22.36 -12.13 -7.82
C ASP A 29 -23.78 -11.66 -7.52
N SER A 30 -24.57 -11.47 -8.57
CA SER A 30 -25.98 -11.12 -8.45
C SER A 30 -26.83 -11.91 -9.43
N ASP A 31 -27.80 -12.70 -8.90
CA ASP A 31 -28.76 -13.47 -9.69
C ASP A 31 -29.89 -12.63 -10.27
N SER A 32 -29.94 -11.35 -9.96
CA SER A 32 -31.01 -10.43 -10.34
C SER A 32 -30.45 -9.09 -10.78
N PRO A 33 -31.15 -8.37 -11.64
CA PRO A 33 -30.76 -6.98 -11.97
C PRO A 33 -30.58 -6.13 -10.73
N LEU A 34 -29.56 -5.29 -10.73
CA LEU A 34 -29.30 -4.38 -9.65
C LEU A 34 -30.34 -3.24 -9.64
N PRO A 35 -30.75 -2.77 -8.46
CA PRO A 35 -31.68 -1.64 -8.35
C PRO A 35 -31.12 -0.37 -9.00
N ASP A 36 -32.00 0.41 -9.61
CA ASP A 36 -31.64 1.74 -10.10
C ASP A 36 -31.03 2.59 -9.00
N ARG A 37 -30.02 3.40 -9.35
CA ARG A 37 -29.34 4.33 -8.47
C ARG A 37 -28.68 3.64 -7.25
N LEU A 38 -28.23 2.40 -7.42
CA LEU A 38 -27.64 1.62 -6.32
C LEU A 38 -26.39 2.30 -5.73
N VAL A 39 -25.54 2.94 -6.55
CA VAL A 39 -24.35 3.67 -6.10
C VAL A 39 -24.74 4.79 -5.11
N GLU A 40 -25.72 5.59 -5.45
CA GLU A 40 -26.21 6.69 -4.59
C GLU A 40 -26.82 6.17 -3.29
N LYS A 41 -27.62 5.09 -3.38
CA LYS A 41 -28.22 4.44 -2.21
C LYS A 41 -27.14 3.86 -1.27
N LEU A 42 -26.10 3.23 -1.82
CA LEU A 42 -24.98 2.73 -1.04
C LEU A 42 -24.22 3.87 -0.36
N ASN A 43 -23.90 4.94 -1.09
CA ASN A 43 -23.18 6.09 -0.54
C ASN A 43 -23.98 6.85 0.54
N SER A 44 -25.30 6.80 0.50
CA SER A 44 -26.13 7.38 1.57
C SER A 44 -26.20 6.51 2.84
N PHE A 45 -25.87 5.22 2.72
CA PHE A 45 -25.95 4.24 3.80
C PHE A 45 -24.59 3.94 4.44
N LEU A 46 -23.51 3.95 3.65
CA LEU A 46 -22.18 3.62 4.09
C LEU A 46 -21.60 4.72 5.00
N PRO A 47 -20.67 4.38 5.89
CA PRO A 47 -19.95 5.36 6.71
C PRO A 47 -19.14 6.32 5.82
N LYS A 48 -18.83 7.51 6.34
CA LYS A 48 -18.19 8.61 5.59
C LYS A 48 -16.82 8.26 5.00
N GLU A 49 -16.17 7.25 5.56
CA GLU A 49 -14.85 6.75 5.16
C GLU A 49 -14.91 5.88 3.88
N ILE A 50 -16.12 5.50 3.42
CA ILE A 50 -16.30 4.63 2.25
C ILE A 50 -17.19 5.31 1.23
N ALA A 51 -16.67 5.47 0.01
CA ALA A 51 -17.41 5.97 -1.13
C ALA A 51 -17.35 5.00 -2.31
N ILE A 52 -18.52 4.59 -2.80
CA ILE A 52 -18.64 3.81 -4.02
C ILE A 52 -18.62 4.76 -5.21
N LYS A 53 -17.64 4.61 -6.08
CA LYS A 53 -17.48 5.43 -7.29
C LYS A 53 -18.37 4.92 -8.42
N GLN A 54 -18.36 3.60 -8.64
CA GLN A 54 -19.01 2.95 -9.78
C GLN A 54 -19.33 1.49 -9.48
N ILE A 55 -20.34 0.94 -10.13
CA ILE A 55 -20.64 -0.49 -10.23
C ILE A 55 -20.81 -0.79 -11.71
N PHE A 56 -20.11 -1.80 -12.20
CA PHE A 56 -20.13 -2.23 -13.61
C PHE A 56 -20.01 -3.75 -13.75
N PRO A 57 -20.58 -4.33 -14.81
CA PRO A 57 -20.46 -5.75 -15.06
C PRO A 57 -19.03 -6.12 -15.48
N VAL A 58 -18.61 -7.30 -15.09
CA VAL A 58 -17.33 -7.91 -15.46
C VAL A 58 -17.57 -9.31 -16.00
N LYS A 59 -16.53 -9.99 -16.49
CA LYS A 59 -16.60 -11.40 -16.89
C LYS A 59 -16.97 -12.28 -15.69
N ASN A 60 -17.66 -13.39 -15.94
CA ASN A 60 -18.13 -14.29 -14.87
C ASN A 60 -17.01 -14.94 -14.05
N ASP A 61 -15.82 -15.06 -14.60
CA ASP A 61 -14.62 -15.61 -13.96
C ASP A 61 -13.69 -14.53 -13.37
N ALA A 62 -14.05 -13.27 -13.51
CA ALA A 62 -13.24 -12.15 -13.00
C ALA A 62 -13.12 -12.17 -11.47
N HIS A 63 -11.89 -12.01 -10.98
CA HIS A 63 -11.61 -12.05 -9.55
C HIS A 63 -10.81 -10.83 -9.08
N ALA A 64 -11.42 -9.95 -8.30
CA ALA A 64 -10.83 -8.67 -7.84
C ALA A 64 -9.45 -8.82 -7.19
N ARG A 65 -9.14 -9.93 -6.55
CA ARG A 65 -7.85 -10.15 -5.88
C ARG A 65 -6.81 -10.82 -6.77
N PHE A 66 -7.21 -11.87 -7.52
CA PHE A 66 -6.26 -12.74 -8.18
C PHE A 66 -5.90 -12.26 -9.59
N ASP A 67 -6.79 -11.55 -10.26
CA ASP A 67 -6.52 -10.99 -11.59
C ASP A 67 -5.74 -9.68 -11.55
N ALA A 68 -5.59 -9.08 -10.36
CA ALA A 68 -4.79 -7.88 -10.22
C ALA A 68 -3.32 -8.15 -10.56
N CYS A 69 -2.84 -7.48 -11.61
CA CYS A 69 -1.48 -7.60 -12.14
C CYS A 69 -0.47 -6.80 -11.33
N SER A 70 -0.88 -5.63 -10.83
CA SER A 70 -0.01 -4.73 -10.07
C SER A 70 -0.82 -3.85 -9.12
N ARG A 71 -0.19 -3.41 -8.06
CA ARG A 71 -0.71 -2.40 -7.11
C ARG A 71 0.32 -1.32 -6.93
N THR A 72 -0.12 -0.08 -6.93
CA THR A 72 0.73 1.08 -6.64
C THR A 72 0.36 1.65 -5.28
N TYR A 73 1.38 1.88 -4.47
CA TYR A 73 1.23 2.56 -3.18
C TYR A 73 2.00 3.86 -3.16
N GLN A 74 1.48 4.83 -2.39
CA GLN A 74 2.20 6.02 -2.01
C GLN A 74 2.25 6.16 -0.49
N TYR A 75 3.40 6.59 0.04
CA TYR A 75 3.58 6.91 1.44
C TYR A 75 3.95 8.37 1.60
N PHE A 76 3.25 9.09 2.46
CA PHE A 76 3.40 10.53 2.63
C PHE A 76 4.11 10.86 3.94
N ILE A 77 5.23 11.58 3.86
CA ILE A 77 5.93 12.13 5.02
C ILE A 77 5.78 13.65 5.00
N ALA A 78 5.24 14.23 6.06
CA ALA A 78 5.20 15.68 6.26
C ALA A 78 6.48 16.13 6.96
N LEU A 79 7.18 17.10 6.37
CA LEU A 79 8.40 17.71 6.94
C LEU A 79 8.10 18.84 7.94
N GLU A 80 6.85 19.31 7.93
CA GLU A 80 6.34 20.32 8.85
C GLU A 80 5.04 19.82 9.48
N LYS A 81 4.78 20.26 10.72
CA LYS A 81 3.53 19.92 11.41
C LYS A 81 2.36 20.59 10.69
N ASN A 82 1.43 19.80 10.17
CA ASN A 82 0.23 20.28 9.50
C ASN A 82 -1.01 19.58 10.04
N PRO A 83 -1.92 20.28 10.74
CA PRO A 83 -3.14 19.69 11.28
C PRO A 83 -4.07 19.11 10.24
N PHE A 84 -4.07 19.62 9.01
CA PHE A 84 -4.92 19.12 7.91
C PHE A 84 -4.41 17.82 7.29
N LEU A 85 -3.16 17.44 7.56
CA LEU A 85 -2.54 16.21 7.07
C LEU A 85 -2.32 15.16 8.17
N TYR A 86 -2.83 15.40 9.37
CA TYR A 86 -2.57 14.59 10.56
C TYR A 86 -2.88 13.09 10.35
N GLU A 87 -4.02 12.78 9.71
CA GLU A 87 -4.41 11.39 9.43
C GLU A 87 -4.03 10.90 8.03
N GLN A 88 -3.23 11.67 7.29
CA GLN A 88 -2.88 11.39 5.90
C GLN A 88 -1.38 11.42 5.63
N SER A 89 -0.56 11.73 6.63
CA SER A 89 0.88 11.78 6.52
C SER A 89 1.58 11.45 7.83
N TYR A 90 2.81 10.95 7.74
CA TYR A 90 3.67 10.74 8.88
C TYR A 90 4.57 11.97 9.09
N TYR A 91 4.36 12.69 10.19
CA TYR A 91 5.19 13.85 10.50
C TYR A 91 6.58 13.45 10.99
N ILE A 92 7.61 13.97 10.33
CA ILE A 92 9.02 13.78 10.69
C ILE A 92 9.70 15.14 10.80
N HIS A 93 10.29 15.43 11.97
CA HIS A 93 10.90 16.71 12.31
C HIS A 93 12.42 16.78 12.10
N PHE A 94 13.04 15.68 11.72
CA PHE A 94 14.48 15.61 11.49
C PHE A 94 14.78 15.55 9.97
N PRO A 95 15.99 16.00 9.55
CA PRO A 95 16.37 15.99 8.15
C PRO A 95 16.47 14.55 7.61
N LEU A 96 16.12 14.39 6.35
CA LEU A 96 16.26 13.14 5.59
C LEU A 96 17.04 13.40 4.31
N ASP A 97 18.04 12.59 4.03
CA ASP A 97 18.78 12.61 2.77
C ASP A 97 17.98 11.87 1.69
N LEU A 98 17.27 12.66 0.88
CA LEU A 98 16.44 12.14 -0.20
C LEU A 98 17.27 11.41 -1.29
N SER A 99 18.53 11.82 -1.50
CA SER A 99 19.42 11.17 -2.47
C SER A 99 19.78 9.76 -2.02
N LEU A 100 20.17 9.58 -0.75
CA LEU A 100 20.42 8.25 -0.18
C LEU A 100 19.16 7.36 -0.20
N MET A 101 18.00 7.93 0.11
CA MET A 101 16.73 7.21 0.07
C MET A 101 16.38 6.74 -1.35
N ASN A 102 16.68 7.52 -2.38
CA ASN A 102 16.47 7.11 -3.77
C ASN A 102 17.48 6.04 -4.22
N LYS A 103 18.75 6.14 -3.82
CA LYS A 103 19.73 5.06 -4.06
C LYS A 103 19.30 3.75 -3.39
N ALA A 104 18.71 3.81 -2.19
CA ALA A 104 18.09 2.64 -1.57
C ALA A 104 16.95 2.06 -2.42
N GLY A 105 16.12 2.90 -3.04
CA GLY A 105 15.10 2.48 -4.01
C GLY A 105 15.68 1.73 -5.20
N GLU A 106 16.78 2.22 -5.78
CA GLU A 106 17.47 1.55 -6.88
C GLU A 106 17.99 0.16 -6.48
N ILE A 107 18.50 0.00 -5.25
CA ILE A 107 18.92 -1.30 -4.72
C ILE A 107 17.73 -2.25 -4.61
N LEU A 108 16.58 -1.77 -4.11
CA LEU A 108 15.36 -2.59 -3.99
C LEU A 108 14.87 -3.09 -5.36
N LEU A 109 14.96 -2.28 -6.41
CA LEU A 109 14.56 -2.67 -7.78
C LEU A 109 15.40 -3.82 -8.35
N GLN A 110 16.61 -4.04 -7.86
CA GLN A 110 17.50 -5.12 -8.29
C GLN A 110 17.27 -6.43 -7.55
N HIS A 111 16.40 -6.45 -6.52
CA HIS A 111 16.13 -7.61 -5.70
C HIS A 111 14.76 -8.23 -6.00
N THR A 112 14.62 -9.52 -5.69
CA THR A 112 13.36 -10.25 -5.85
C THR A 112 12.85 -10.86 -4.56
N ASP A 113 13.73 -11.32 -3.65
CA ASP A 113 13.32 -11.92 -2.37
C ASP A 113 13.19 -10.84 -1.30
N PHE A 114 11.96 -10.59 -0.85
CA PHE A 114 11.64 -9.58 0.15
C PHE A 114 11.19 -10.17 1.50
N GLN A 115 11.65 -11.36 1.84
CA GLN A 115 11.30 -12.02 3.10
C GLN A 115 11.59 -11.15 4.32
N CYS A 116 12.71 -10.42 4.33
CA CYS A 116 13.09 -9.50 5.41
C CYS A 116 12.09 -8.34 5.64
N PHE A 117 11.23 -8.05 4.69
CA PHE A 117 10.19 -7.02 4.82
C PHE A 117 8.78 -7.61 5.03
N SER A 118 8.62 -8.92 4.99
CA SER A 118 7.34 -9.58 5.21
C SER A 118 7.01 -9.71 6.68
N LYS A 119 5.72 -9.61 7.01
CA LYS A 119 5.27 -9.97 8.37
C LYS A 119 5.53 -11.45 8.62
N VAL A 120 6.09 -11.76 9.78
CA VAL A 120 6.33 -13.14 10.25
C VAL A 120 5.00 -13.88 10.47
N ASN A 121 5.01 -15.20 10.32
CA ASN A 121 3.84 -16.08 10.51
C ASN A 121 2.67 -15.75 9.57
N THR A 122 2.95 -15.67 8.27
CA THR A 122 1.93 -15.52 7.22
C THR A 122 1.98 -16.70 6.26
N ASP A 123 0.81 -17.17 5.79
CA ASP A 123 0.68 -18.22 4.78
C ASP A 123 1.08 -17.70 3.38
N VAL A 124 2.36 -17.42 3.19
CA VAL A 124 2.89 -16.91 1.92
C VAL A 124 3.53 -18.06 1.15
N LYS A 125 3.10 -18.25 -0.10
CA LYS A 125 3.68 -19.26 -0.98
C LYS A 125 5.08 -18.89 -1.49
N THR A 126 5.36 -17.61 -1.61
CA THR A 126 6.64 -17.08 -2.09
C THR A 126 6.88 -15.67 -1.55
N TYR A 127 8.13 -15.33 -1.25
CA TYR A 127 8.57 -13.99 -0.87
C TYR A 127 9.07 -13.18 -2.06
N ASN A 128 8.97 -13.74 -3.27
CA ASN A 128 9.44 -13.08 -4.48
C ASN A 128 8.44 -12.02 -4.94
N CYS A 129 8.94 -10.81 -5.10
CA CYS A 129 8.26 -9.66 -5.67
C CYS A 129 9.17 -9.05 -6.75
N GLN A 130 8.58 -8.46 -7.78
CA GLN A 130 9.34 -7.81 -8.86
C GLN A 130 8.94 -6.34 -8.91
N LEU A 131 9.60 -5.54 -8.08
CA LEU A 131 9.30 -4.11 -8.00
C LEU A 131 9.51 -3.43 -9.35
N LYS A 132 8.54 -2.65 -9.77
CA LYS A 132 8.56 -1.85 -11.01
C LYS A 132 8.97 -0.43 -10.74
N GLU A 133 8.62 0.09 -9.57
CA GLU A 133 8.92 1.45 -9.13
C GLU A 133 9.25 1.42 -7.63
N ALA A 134 10.25 2.20 -7.23
CA ALA A 134 10.60 2.43 -5.82
C ALA A 134 11.39 3.73 -5.71
N TYR A 135 10.71 4.88 -5.61
CA TYR A 135 11.38 6.17 -5.58
C TYR A 135 10.67 7.19 -4.70
N TRP A 136 11.44 8.17 -4.25
CA TRP A 136 11.00 9.32 -3.48
C TRP A 136 10.99 10.57 -4.33
N ARG A 137 9.99 11.41 -4.15
CA ARG A 137 9.95 12.77 -4.67
C ARG A 137 9.55 13.74 -3.58
N LYS A 138 9.92 15.01 -3.75
CA LYS A 138 9.52 16.09 -2.86
C LYS A 138 8.49 16.98 -3.55
N GLU A 139 7.38 17.24 -2.88
CA GLU A 139 6.35 18.17 -3.31
C GLU A 139 6.05 19.15 -2.17
N GLY A 140 6.58 20.38 -2.26
CA GLY A 140 6.49 21.34 -1.17
C GLY A 140 7.11 20.80 0.12
N ASN A 141 6.30 20.68 1.17
CA ASN A 141 6.71 20.15 2.48
C ASN A 141 6.36 18.66 2.67
N LEU A 142 6.09 17.94 1.58
CA LEU A 142 5.86 16.50 1.59
C LEU A 142 7.00 15.77 0.88
N LEU A 143 7.44 14.66 1.48
CA LEU A 143 8.16 13.61 0.78
C LEU A 143 7.17 12.49 0.47
N ILE A 144 7.18 12.05 -0.76
CA ILE A 144 6.24 11.04 -1.26
C ILE A 144 7.05 9.86 -1.81
N PHE A 145 6.88 8.70 -1.19
CA PHE A 145 7.41 7.45 -1.71
C PHE A 145 6.39 6.79 -2.62
N ARG A 146 6.79 6.40 -3.82
CA ARG A 146 5.97 5.62 -4.74
C ARG A 146 6.61 4.25 -4.97
N ILE A 147 5.80 3.21 -4.89
CA ILE A 147 6.24 1.83 -5.08
C ILE A 147 5.13 1.04 -5.79
N ALA A 148 5.50 0.21 -6.75
CA ALA A 148 4.55 -0.58 -7.54
C ALA A 148 5.02 -2.00 -7.76
N ASP A 149 4.13 -2.98 -7.41
CA ASP A 149 4.19 -4.41 -7.72
C ASP A 149 3.08 -5.21 -6.99
N ARG A 150 3.33 -6.51 -6.78
CA ARG A 150 2.62 -7.36 -5.82
C ARG A 150 3.37 -7.36 -4.49
N PHE A 151 2.68 -7.00 -3.41
CA PHE A 151 3.31 -6.81 -2.11
C PHE A 151 2.98 -7.91 -1.12
N LEU A 152 3.96 -8.23 -0.28
CA LEU A 152 3.78 -9.01 0.93
C LEU A 152 3.11 -8.18 2.02
N ARG A 153 2.50 -8.85 3.00
CA ARG A 153 1.86 -8.16 4.11
C ARG A 153 2.87 -7.31 4.88
N ASN A 154 2.52 -6.05 5.13
CA ASN A 154 3.33 -5.05 5.83
C ASN A 154 4.64 -4.63 5.11
N MET A 155 4.92 -5.16 3.91
CA MET A 155 6.18 -4.95 3.19
C MET A 155 6.49 -3.47 2.95
N VAL A 156 5.56 -2.72 2.38
CA VAL A 156 5.77 -1.29 2.04
C VAL A 156 6.11 -0.47 3.29
N ARG A 157 5.42 -0.70 4.40
CA ARG A 157 5.66 0.01 5.66
C ARG A 157 7.03 -0.30 6.26
N ALA A 158 7.50 -1.54 6.14
CA ALA A 158 8.83 -1.93 6.60
C ALA A 158 9.94 -1.36 5.70
N ILE A 159 9.73 -1.34 4.39
CA ILE A 159 10.64 -0.69 3.43
C ILE A 159 10.78 0.79 3.76
N VAL A 160 9.67 1.51 3.89
CA VAL A 160 9.69 2.95 4.21
C VAL A 160 10.41 3.22 5.52
N GLY A 161 10.17 2.43 6.58
CA GLY A 161 10.88 2.57 7.85
C GLY A 161 12.40 2.37 7.71
N THR A 162 12.82 1.40 6.92
CA THR A 162 14.25 1.17 6.63
C THR A 162 14.84 2.34 5.84
N MET A 163 14.13 2.84 4.83
CA MET A 163 14.57 4.01 4.05
C MET A 163 14.67 5.28 4.89
N ILE A 164 13.79 5.47 5.88
CA ILE A 164 13.90 6.58 6.83
C ILE A 164 15.18 6.47 7.66
N GLU A 165 15.55 5.29 8.15
CA GLU A 165 16.79 5.10 8.90
C GLU A 165 18.03 5.34 8.01
N ILE A 166 17.97 5.01 6.72
CA ILE A 166 19.02 5.35 5.73
C ILE A 166 19.07 6.88 5.54
N GLY A 167 17.94 7.53 5.30
CA GLY A 167 17.87 8.98 5.12
C GLY A 167 18.34 9.78 6.32
N ARG A 168 18.31 9.20 7.53
CA ARG A 168 18.87 9.76 8.77
C ARG A 168 20.37 9.48 8.95
N GLY A 169 20.98 8.67 8.10
CA GLY A 169 22.37 8.21 8.26
C GLY A 169 22.57 7.18 9.38
N ARG A 170 21.50 6.49 9.83
CA ARG A 170 21.59 5.42 10.85
C ARG A 170 21.84 4.04 10.25
N LEU A 171 21.45 3.85 9.01
CA LEU A 171 21.76 2.70 8.19
C LEU A 171 22.47 3.17 6.91
N SER A 172 23.44 2.41 6.45
CA SER A 172 24.09 2.61 5.17
C SER A 172 23.36 1.86 4.04
N LEU A 173 23.76 2.08 2.79
CA LEU A 173 23.28 1.30 1.64
C LEU A 173 23.79 -0.14 1.69
N GLU A 174 24.99 -0.35 2.24
CA GLU A 174 25.58 -1.67 2.50
C GLU A 174 24.73 -2.43 3.55
N ASP A 175 24.29 -1.76 4.62
CA ASP A 175 23.40 -2.36 5.61
C ASP A 175 22.07 -2.81 4.97
N LEU A 176 21.51 -2.02 4.04
CA LEU A 176 20.31 -2.43 3.29
C LEU A 176 20.55 -3.73 2.51
N GLN A 177 21.69 -3.86 1.84
CA GLN A 177 22.05 -5.09 1.11
C GLN A 177 22.16 -6.27 2.07
N GLN A 178 22.79 -6.08 3.24
CA GLN A 178 22.89 -7.13 4.26
C GLN A 178 21.52 -7.51 4.84
N ILE A 179 20.62 -6.55 5.05
CA ILE A 179 19.23 -6.80 5.48
C ILE A 179 18.52 -7.69 4.44
N LEU A 180 18.61 -7.36 3.15
CA LEU A 180 17.99 -8.12 2.07
C LEU A 180 18.54 -9.56 2.01
N LEU A 181 19.86 -9.72 2.09
CA LEU A 181 20.52 -11.04 2.07
C LEU A 181 20.19 -11.88 3.31
N SER A 182 19.98 -11.25 4.45
CA SER A 182 19.70 -11.95 5.72
C SER A 182 18.35 -12.65 5.75
N LYS A 183 17.38 -12.20 4.96
CA LYS A 183 15.97 -12.66 4.97
C LYS A 183 15.28 -12.57 6.34
N ASP A 184 15.85 -11.79 7.24
CA ASP A 184 15.41 -11.66 8.63
C ASP A 184 14.66 -10.34 8.85
N ARG A 185 13.38 -10.44 9.23
CA ARG A 185 12.53 -9.27 9.49
C ARG A 185 13.03 -8.42 10.64
N SER A 186 13.72 -9.01 11.63
CA SER A 186 14.21 -8.29 12.79
C SER A 186 15.33 -7.29 12.49
N LYS A 187 16.03 -7.47 11.37
CA LYS A 187 17.10 -6.59 10.90
C LYS A 187 16.60 -5.40 10.09
N ALA A 188 15.40 -5.50 9.52
CA ALA A 188 14.79 -4.39 8.80
C ALA A 188 14.25 -3.33 9.76
N GLY A 189 14.10 -2.10 9.27
CA GLY A 189 13.54 -1.00 10.02
C GLY A 189 12.13 -1.26 10.54
N TYR A 190 11.65 -0.39 11.42
CA TYR A 190 10.30 -0.48 11.98
C TYR A 190 9.23 -0.31 10.89
N SER A 191 8.03 -0.81 11.17
CA SER A 191 6.88 -0.56 10.29
C SER A 191 6.29 0.81 10.58
N VAL A 192 6.40 1.72 9.63
CA VAL A 192 5.85 3.08 9.76
C VAL A 192 4.32 3.08 9.92
N PRO A 193 3.70 4.15 10.46
CA PRO A 193 2.26 4.25 10.65
C PRO A 193 1.46 3.99 9.37
N GLY A 194 0.30 3.30 9.50
CA GLY A 194 -0.54 2.94 8.35
C GLY A 194 -1.28 4.12 7.74
N HIS A 195 -1.65 5.13 8.54
CA HIS A 195 -2.46 6.28 8.11
C HIS A 195 -1.79 7.17 7.06
N ALA A 196 -0.49 7.02 6.85
CA ALA A 196 0.23 7.74 5.80
C ALA A 196 0.42 6.91 4.51
N LEU A 197 -0.07 5.66 4.48
CA LEU A 197 0.03 4.76 3.33
C LEU A 197 -1.28 4.75 2.56
N PHE A 198 -1.18 4.93 1.24
CA PHE A 198 -2.32 4.93 0.32
C PHE A 198 -2.12 3.89 -0.77
N LEU A 199 -3.10 3.03 -0.96
CA LEU A 199 -3.24 2.26 -2.19
C LEU A 199 -3.80 3.22 -3.25
N GLU A 200 -2.97 3.55 -4.25
CA GLU A 200 -3.30 4.55 -5.28
C GLU A 200 -4.02 3.93 -6.46
N GLU A 201 -3.57 2.75 -6.88
CA GLU A 201 -4.02 2.14 -8.13
C GLU A 201 -3.91 0.62 -8.07
N ILE A 202 -4.84 -0.07 -8.72
CA ILE A 202 -4.79 -1.49 -9.00
C ILE A 202 -4.95 -1.69 -10.50
N ILE A 203 -3.99 -2.37 -11.13
CA ILE A 203 -4.01 -2.72 -12.56
C ILE A 203 -4.46 -4.17 -12.71
N TYR A 204 -5.43 -4.40 -13.60
CA TYR A 204 -6.00 -5.70 -13.96
C TYR A 204 -5.59 -6.12 -15.37
#